data_c33d838cee66e82679f9074608a8ba46
#
_entry.id   c33d838cee66e82679f9074608a8ba46
#
_cell.length_a   1.000
_cell.length_b   1.000
_cell.length_c   1.000
_cell.angle_alpha   90.00
_cell.angle_beta   90.00
_cell.angle_gamma   90.00
#
_symmetry.space_group_name_H-M   'P 1'
#
loop_
_entity.id
_entity.type
_entity.pdbx_description
1 polymer ?
#
loop_
_entity_poly.entity_id
_entity_poly.type
_entity_poly.pdbx_seq_one_letter_code
_entity_poly.pdbx_strand_id
1 'polypeptide(L)'
;MDDTAQHGAEPYRLDDQVGYLLRLASQRHAAIFQSQTIEGLTATQFAALVRLSEHGKCSQNQLGRLAAMDVATIKGVVDRLRQKGLTLAEPDPGDKRRMLISLSPQGAALVARMKDAGARITADTLAPLSPAEQRSFLRLLAKLS
;
A
#
# COMPACT_ATOMS: atom_id res chain seq x y z
N MET A 1 9.19 -26.54 48.91
CA MET A 1 10.21 -26.27 47.87
C MET A 1 9.50 -25.64 46.71
N ASP A 2 9.40 -24.33 46.79
CA ASP A 2 8.86 -23.56 45.67
C ASP A 2 9.95 -23.40 44.64
N ASP A 3 9.93 -24.28 43.66
CA ASP A 3 10.64 -24.08 42.41
C ASP A 3 9.81 -23.10 41.57
N THR A 4 9.68 -21.89 42.06
CA THR A 4 9.36 -20.78 41.20
C THR A 4 10.62 -20.56 40.39
N ALA A 5 10.72 -21.34 39.31
CA ALA A 5 11.60 -20.98 38.22
C ALA A 5 11.31 -19.52 37.93
N GLN A 6 12.14 -18.64 38.42
CA GLN A 6 12.25 -17.30 37.94
C GLN A 6 12.60 -17.44 36.47
N HIS A 7 11.58 -17.52 35.63
CA HIS A 7 11.72 -17.10 34.27
C HIS A 7 12.05 -15.62 34.38
N GLY A 8 13.33 -15.35 34.58
CA GLY A 8 13.84 -14.01 34.50
C GLY A 8 13.33 -13.45 33.18
N ALA A 9 12.41 -12.47 33.24
CA ALA A 9 11.94 -11.78 32.07
C ALA A 9 13.20 -11.35 31.31
N GLU A 10 13.34 -11.78 30.07
CA GLU A 10 14.41 -11.31 29.22
C GLU A 10 14.38 -9.78 29.22
N PRO A 11 15.56 -9.12 29.36
CA PRO A 11 15.55 -7.66 29.38
C PRO A 11 14.95 -7.13 28.07
N TYR A 12 14.11 -6.10 28.21
CA TYR A 12 13.52 -5.43 27.05
C TYR A 12 14.63 -4.90 26.15
N ARG A 13 14.62 -5.32 24.89
CA ARG A 13 15.54 -4.83 23.87
C ARG A 13 14.74 -4.21 22.73
N LEU A 14 15.03 -2.95 22.42
CA LEU A 14 14.37 -2.24 21.33
C LEU A 14 14.57 -2.96 20.00
N ASP A 15 15.78 -3.49 19.76
CA ASP A 15 16.12 -4.19 18.51
C ASP A 15 15.25 -5.42 18.23
N ASP A 16 14.61 -5.98 19.26
CA ASP A 16 13.76 -7.17 19.15
C ASP A 16 12.26 -6.80 19.09
N GLN A 17 11.91 -5.52 19.11
CA GLN A 17 10.51 -5.08 19.13
C GLN A 17 9.94 -4.95 17.73
N VAL A 18 8.73 -5.49 17.55
CA VAL A 18 8.08 -5.50 16.23
C VAL A 18 7.85 -4.10 15.67
N GLY A 19 7.43 -3.15 16.51
CA GLY A 19 7.20 -1.78 16.07
C GLY A 19 8.45 -1.11 15.55
N TYR A 20 9.57 -1.30 16.24
CA TYR A 20 10.88 -0.79 15.81
C TYR A 20 11.34 -1.41 14.50
N LEU A 21 11.23 -2.74 14.38
CA LEU A 21 11.63 -3.47 13.18
C LEU A 21 10.74 -3.09 11.98
N LEU A 22 9.43 -2.96 12.20
CA LEU A 22 8.52 -2.49 11.15
C LEU A 22 8.87 -1.08 10.67
N ARG A 23 9.22 -0.19 11.59
CA ARG A 23 9.62 1.17 11.22
C ARG A 23 10.88 1.19 10.38
N LEU A 24 11.92 0.42 10.77
CA LEU A 24 13.15 0.32 10.00
C LEU A 24 12.90 -0.27 8.61
N ALA A 25 12.13 -1.34 8.52
CA ALA A 25 11.75 -1.95 7.25
C ALA A 25 10.95 -0.99 6.38
N SER A 26 10.02 -0.23 6.96
CA SER A 26 9.23 0.77 6.25
C SER A 26 10.08 1.92 5.71
N GLN A 27 11.06 2.39 6.47
CA GLN A 27 11.99 3.43 6.02
C GLN A 27 12.80 2.96 4.81
N ARG A 28 13.33 1.74 4.87
CA ARG A 28 14.08 1.15 3.76
C ARG A 28 13.18 0.97 2.54
N HIS A 29 11.99 0.42 2.73
CA HIS A 29 11.00 0.24 1.65
C HIS A 29 10.62 1.57 1.00
N ALA A 30 10.36 2.61 1.80
CA ALA A 30 10.01 3.93 1.29
C ALA A 30 11.11 4.51 0.38
N ALA A 31 12.37 4.34 0.74
CA ALA A 31 13.49 4.79 -0.08
C ALA A 31 13.56 4.02 -1.40
N ILE A 32 13.37 2.70 -1.38
CA ILE A 32 13.32 1.85 -2.58
C ILE A 32 12.14 2.28 -3.46
N PHE A 33 10.95 2.45 -2.88
CA PHE A 33 9.76 2.90 -3.60
C PHE A 33 10.01 4.23 -4.30
N GLN A 34 10.52 5.22 -3.56
CA GLN A 34 10.76 6.54 -4.10
C GLN A 34 11.76 6.54 -5.26
N SER A 35 12.77 5.66 -5.21
CA SER A 35 13.77 5.54 -6.27
C SER A 35 13.24 4.87 -7.54
N GLN A 36 12.17 4.09 -7.45
CA GLN A 36 11.66 3.26 -8.55
C GLN A 36 10.22 3.56 -8.96
N THR A 37 9.50 4.39 -8.20
CA THR A 37 8.14 4.80 -8.59
C THR A 37 8.17 5.55 -9.92
N ILE A 38 7.06 5.53 -10.64
CA ILE A 38 6.93 6.19 -11.93
C ILE A 38 6.00 7.39 -11.83
N GLU A 39 6.22 8.39 -12.70
CA GLU A 39 5.40 9.60 -12.81
C GLU A 39 5.25 10.35 -11.48
N GLY A 40 6.20 10.23 -10.57
CA GLY A 40 6.17 10.89 -9.26
C GLY A 40 5.04 10.42 -8.35
N LEU A 41 4.47 9.23 -8.59
CA LEU A 41 3.39 8.69 -7.78
C LEU A 41 3.86 8.36 -6.37
N THR A 42 3.08 8.75 -5.38
CA THR A 42 3.26 8.30 -3.99
C THR A 42 2.71 6.88 -3.82
N ALA A 43 3.07 6.22 -2.73
CA ALA A 43 2.60 4.87 -2.44
C ALA A 43 1.06 4.78 -2.37
N THR A 44 0.40 5.77 -1.78
CA THR A 44 -1.06 5.81 -1.69
C THR A 44 -1.71 6.07 -3.06
N GLN A 45 -1.15 6.95 -3.86
CA GLN A 45 -1.61 7.19 -5.24
C GLN A 45 -1.46 5.93 -6.09
N PHE A 46 -0.33 5.26 -5.96
CA PHE A 46 -0.03 4.01 -6.66
C PHE A 46 -1.07 2.93 -6.30
N ALA A 47 -1.32 2.72 -5.00
CA ALA A 47 -2.29 1.74 -4.52
C ALA A 47 -3.71 2.04 -5.03
N ALA A 48 -4.13 3.29 -5.00
CA ALA A 48 -5.46 3.68 -5.49
C ALA A 48 -5.64 3.38 -6.97
N LEU A 49 -4.64 3.69 -7.81
CA LEU A 49 -4.70 3.40 -9.26
C LEU A 49 -4.75 1.90 -9.52
N VAL A 50 -3.96 1.10 -8.82
CA VAL A 50 -3.99 -0.36 -8.97
C VAL A 50 -5.35 -0.92 -8.56
N ARG A 51 -5.92 -0.45 -7.45
CA ARG A 51 -7.26 -0.89 -7.01
C ARG A 51 -8.36 -0.51 -8.00
N LEU A 52 -8.31 0.68 -8.58
CA LEU A 52 -9.23 1.08 -9.65
C LEU A 52 -9.11 0.17 -10.87
N SER A 53 -7.90 -0.20 -11.24
CA SER A 53 -7.67 -1.12 -12.35
C SER A 53 -8.26 -2.52 -12.07
N GLU A 54 -8.12 -3.00 -10.85
CA GLU A 54 -8.61 -4.34 -10.47
C GLU A 54 -10.14 -4.38 -10.32
N HIS A 55 -10.71 -3.37 -9.69
CA HIS A 55 -12.13 -3.33 -9.32
C HIS A 55 -13.00 -2.71 -10.41
N GLY A 56 -12.48 -1.71 -11.12
CA GLY A 56 -13.26 -0.86 -12.01
C GLY A 56 -13.86 0.34 -11.29
N LYS A 57 -14.73 1.05 -11.97
CA LYS A 57 -15.38 2.27 -11.50
C LYS A 57 -16.07 2.06 -10.14
N CYS A 58 -15.82 2.96 -9.20
CA CYS A 58 -16.42 2.90 -7.87
C CYS A 58 -16.49 4.28 -7.21
N SER A 59 -17.24 4.37 -6.11
CA SER A 59 -17.30 5.60 -5.32
C SER A 59 -15.96 5.85 -4.60
N GLN A 60 -15.74 7.10 -4.22
CA GLN A 60 -14.54 7.48 -3.44
C GLN A 60 -14.45 6.70 -2.13
N ASN A 61 -15.56 6.55 -1.39
CA ASN A 61 -15.57 5.81 -0.14
C ASN A 61 -15.24 4.33 -0.36
N GLN A 62 -15.76 3.72 -1.41
CA GLN A 62 -15.44 2.34 -1.75
C GLN A 62 -13.96 2.18 -2.10
N LEU A 63 -13.40 3.10 -2.88
CA LEU A 63 -11.98 3.11 -3.20
C LEU A 63 -11.12 3.21 -1.94
N GLY A 64 -11.51 4.06 -0.99
CA GLY A 64 -10.84 4.16 0.31
C GLY A 64 -10.79 2.82 1.03
N ARG A 65 -11.92 2.11 1.08
CA ARG A 65 -11.96 0.77 1.68
C ARG A 65 -11.08 -0.24 0.94
N LEU A 66 -11.13 -0.24 -0.39
CA LEU A 66 -10.33 -1.15 -1.22
C LEU A 66 -8.83 -0.92 -1.06
N ALA A 67 -8.42 0.33 -0.89
CA ALA A 67 -7.02 0.72 -0.77
C ALA A 67 -6.56 0.88 0.69
N ALA A 68 -7.41 0.53 1.66
CA ALA A 68 -7.14 0.62 3.10
C ALA A 68 -6.76 2.05 3.52
N MET A 69 -7.52 3.03 3.06
CA MET A 69 -7.34 4.45 3.36
C MET A 69 -8.58 5.02 4.04
N ASP A 70 -8.37 5.91 5.02
CA ASP A 70 -9.47 6.64 5.64
C ASP A 70 -10.06 7.69 4.68
N VAL A 71 -11.19 8.29 5.08
CA VAL A 71 -11.95 9.22 4.24
C VAL A 71 -11.11 10.45 3.85
N ALA A 72 -10.36 11.01 4.78
CA ALA A 72 -9.54 12.19 4.52
C ALA A 72 -8.37 11.87 3.57
N THR A 73 -7.72 10.73 3.77
CA THR A 73 -6.59 10.28 2.95
C THR A 73 -7.03 10.03 1.53
N ILE A 74 -8.10 9.24 1.33
CA ILE A 74 -8.56 8.91 -0.03
C ILE A 74 -9.04 10.15 -0.80
N LYS A 75 -9.66 11.11 -0.11
CA LYS A 75 -10.06 12.36 -0.75
C LYS A 75 -8.87 13.09 -1.34
N GLY A 76 -7.81 13.26 -0.59
CA GLY A 76 -6.59 13.92 -1.05
C GLY A 76 -5.92 13.17 -2.19
N VAL A 77 -5.88 11.83 -2.11
CA VAL A 77 -5.31 10.98 -3.16
C VAL A 77 -6.09 11.12 -4.46
N VAL A 78 -7.42 11.04 -4.40
CA VAL A 78 -8.29 11.16 -5.59
C VAL A 78 -8.15 12.56 -6.22
N ASP A 79 -8.13 13.61 -5.41
CA ASP A 79 -7.98 14.98 -5.91
C ASP A 79 -6.65 15.14 -6.69
N ARG A 80 -5.57 14.59 -6.16
CA ARG A 80 -4.26 14.67 -6.82
C ARG A 80 -4.16 13.83 -8.08
N LEU A 81 -4.75 12.63 -8.08
CA LEU A 81 -4.80 11.78 -9.27
C LEU A 81 -5.59 12.46 -10.40
N ARG A 82 -6.67 13.14 -10.05
CA ARG A 82 -7.47 13.89 -11.02
C ARG A 82 -6.68 15.07 -11.58
N GLN A 83 -5.96 15.80 -10.75
CA GLN A 83 -5.07 16.89 -11.19
C GLN A 83 -3.99 16.39 -12.15
N LYS A 84 -3.50 15.18 -11.96
CA LYS A 84 -2.52 14.55 -12.85
C LYS A 84 -3.16 14.00 -14.14
N GLY A 85 -4.48 14.03 -14.28
CA GLY A 85 -5.18 13.50 -15.44
C GLY A 85 -5.25 11.97 -15.49
N LEU A 86 -5.06 11.29 -14.36
CA LEU A 86 -5.02 9.83 -14.30
C LEU A 86 -6.36 9.20 -13.94
N THR A 87 -7.28 9.99 -13.39
CA THR A 87 -8.63 9.54 -13.04
C THR A 87 -9.67 10.53 -13.54
N LEU A 88 -10.88 10.02 -13.72
CA LEU A 88 -12.06 10.77 -14.08
C LEU A 88 -13.09 10.61 -12.95
N ALA A 89 -13.96 11.61 -12.81
CA ALA A 89 -15.07 11.57 -11.88
C ALA A 89 -16.34 11.93 -12.63
N GLU A 90 -17.41 11.17 -12.38
CA GLU A 90 -18.73 11.42 -12.94
C GLU A 90 -19.80 11.19 -11.91
N PRO A 91 -20.98 11.86 -11.99
CA PRO A 91 -22.08 11.59 -11.08
C PRO A 91 -22.53 10.14 -11.20
N ASP A 92 -22.86 9.52 -10.05
CA ASP A 92 -23.47 8.20 -10.02
C ASP A 92 -24.93 8.31 -10.55
N PRO A 93 -25.30 7.56 -11.60
CA PRO A 93 -26.68 7.59 -12.11
C PRO A 93 -27.72 7.15 -11.09
N GLY A 94 -27.33 6.28 -10.13
CA GLY A 94 -28.21 5.78 -9.07
C GLY A 94 -28.30 6.68 -7.85
N ASP A 95 -27.32 7.53 -7.61
CA ASP A 95 -27.29 8.48 -6.51
C ASP A 95 -26.46 9.72 -6.89
N LYS A 96 -27.14 10.78 -7.29
CA LYS A 96 -26.51 12.03 -7.78
C LYS A 96 -25.66 12.74 -6.72
N ARG A 97 -25.76 12.33 -5.45
CA ARG A 97 -24.92 12.86 -4.36
C ARG A 97 -23.56 12.20 -4.31
N ARG A 98 -23.35 11.08 -5.04
CA ARG A 98 -22.08 10.36 -5.15
C ARG A 98 -21.41 10.61 -6.47
N MET A 99 -20.07 10.66 -6.42
CA MET A 99 -19.23 10.64 -7.62
C MET A 99 -18.63 9.26 -7.79
N LEU A 100 -18.61 8.77 -9.01
CA LEU A 100 -17.90 7.55 -9.37
C LEU A 100 -16.54 7.93 -9.95
N ILE A 101 -15.51 7.25 -9.45
CA ILE A 101 -14.13 7.42 -9.87
C ILE A 101 -13.76 6.29 -10.82
N SER A 102 -13.10 6.62 -11.91
CA SER A 102 -12.60 5.65 -12.88
C SER A 102 -11.23 6.07 -13.39
N LEU A 103 -10.49 5.13 -13.97
CA LEU A 103 -9.24 5.45 -14.64
C LEU A 103 -9.53 6.27 -15.90
N SER A 104 -8.73 7.31 -16.15
CA SER A 104 -8.67 7.93 -17.45
C SER A 104 -7.94 6.99 -18.43
N PRO A 105 -8.04 7.21 -19.76
CA PRO A 105 -7.21 6.45 -20.71
C PRO A 105 -5.73 6.53 -20.40
N GLN A 106 -5.25 7.68 -19.94
CA GLN A 106 -3.87 7.90 -19.54
C GLN A 106 -3.52 7.07 -18.28
N GLY A 107 -4.41 7.04 -17.28
CA GLY A 107 -4.24 6.23 -16.08
C GLY A 107 -4.25 4.75 -16.41
N ALA A 108 -5.15 4.29 -17.26
CA ALA A 108 -5.21 2.89 -17.68
C ALA A 108 -3.92 2.45 -18.40
N ALA A 109 -3.38 3.29 -19.28
CA ALA A 109 -2.11 3.02 -19.97
C ALA A 109 -0.92 2.93 -19.00
N LEU A 110 -0.97 3.69 -17.89
CA LEU A 110 0.11 3.73 -16.91
C LEU A 110 0.15 2.48 -16.03
N VAL A 111 -0.99 1.83 -15.77
CA VAL A 111 -1.10 0.75 -14.77
C VAL A 111 -0.18 -0.43 -15.10
N ALA A 112 -0.03 -0.82 -16.36
CA ALA A 112 0.88 -1.91 -16.74
C ALA A 112 2.31 -1.61 -16.32
N ARG A 113 2.79 -0.40 -16.58
CA ARG A 113 4.13 0.07 -16.17
C ARG A 113 4.26 0.14 -14.65
N MET A 114 3.19 0.54 -13.96
CA MET A 114 3.14 0.56 -12.50
C MET A 114 3.30 -0.82 -11.90
N LYS A 115 2.62 -1.82 -12.46
CA LYS A 115 2.72 -3.21 -11.98
C LYS A 115 4.13 -3.75 -12.13
N ASP A 116 4.80 -3.46 -13.23
CA ASP A 116 6.20 -3.84 -13.43
C ASP A 116 7.12 -3.15 -12.42
N ALA A 117 6.94 -1.85 -12.20
CA ALA A 117 7.69 -1.11 -11.18
C ALA A 117 7.42 -1.67 -9.78
N GLY A 118 6.15 -1.96 -9.45
CA GLY A 118 5.76 -2.54 -8.16
C GLY A 118 6.39 -3.91 -7.92
N ALA A 119 6.49 -4.75 -8.94
CA ALA A 119 7.16 -6.04 -8.84
C ALA A 119 8.66 -5.89 -8.54
N ARG A 120 9.32 -4.93 -9.19
CA ARG A 120 10.75 -4.64 -8.91
C ARG A 120 10.95 -4.08 -7.50
N ILE A 121 10.07 -3.19 -7.05
CA ILE A 121 10.10 -2.63 -5.70
C ILE A 121 9.98 -3.76 -4.66
N THR A 122 9.03 -4.66 -4.85
CA THR A 122 8.86 -5.82 -3.97
C THR A 122 10.11 -6.70 -3.97
N ALA A 123 10.65 -7.03 -5.13
CA ALA A 123 11.85 -7.84 -5.24
C ALA A 123 13.05 -7.20 -4.53
N ASP A 124 13.25 -5.90 -4.70
CA ASP A 124 14.37 -5.19 -4.08
C ASP A 124 14.19 -5.06 -2.56
N THR A 125 12.97 -4.81 -2.11
CA THR A 125 12.64 -4.76 -0.68
C THR A 125 12.95 -6.09 0.00
N LEU A 126 12.59 -7.20 -0.63
CA LEU A 126 12.74 -8.55 -0.08
C LEU A 126 14.09 -9.20 -0.43
N ALA A 127 14.96 -8.53 -1.18
CA ALA A 127 16.22 -9.09 -1.66
C ALA A 127 17.11 -9.72 -0.57
N PRO A 128 17.18 -9.19 0.68
CA PRO A 128 17.97 -9.83 1.74
C PRO A 128 17.44 -11.20 2.19
N LEU A 129 16.22 -11.57 1.81
CA LEU A 129 15.60 -12.83 2.21
C LEU A 129 15.75 -13.88 1.11
N SER A 130 15.86 -15.15 1.51
CA SER A 130 15.80 -16.26 0.54
C SER A 130 14.39 -16.36 -0.07
N PRO A 131 14.21 -17.03 -1.21
CA PRO A 131 12.88 -17.19 -1.80
C PRO A 131 11.85 -17.81 -0.84
N ALA A 132 12.24 -18.79 -0.04
CA ALA A 132 11.36 -19.40 0.96
C ALA A 132 11.01 -18.42 2.08
N GLU A 133 11.98 -17.64 2.56
CA GLU A 133 11.77 -16.59 3.56
C GLU A 133 10.86 -15.48 3.03
N GLN A 134 11.02 -15.09 1.78
CA GLN A 134 10.16 -14.08 1.14
C GLN A 134 8.69 -14.51 1.15
N ARG A 135 8.42 -15.75 0.77
CA ARG A 135 7.05 -16.30 0.78
C ARG A 135 6.47 -16.34 2.19
N SER A 136 7.26 -16.80 3.15
CA SER A 136 6.84 -16.84 4.56
C SER A 136 6.61 -15.45 5.13
N PHE A 137 7.49 -14.51 4.83
CA PHE A 137 7.37 -13.14 5.30
C PHE A 137 6.09 -12.46 4.79
N LEU A 138 5.81 -12.56 3.49
CA LEU A 138 4.59 -11.98 2.92
C LEU A 138 3.33 -12.61 3.51
N ARG A 139 3.33 -13.93 3.69
CA ARG A 139 2.22 -14.66 4.31
C ARG A 139 1.99 -14.20 5.75
N LEU A 140 3.05 -14.05 6.52
CA LEU A 140 2.97 -13.64 7.93
C LEU A 140 2.60 -12.17 8.06
N LEU A 141 3.17 -11.30 7.22
CA LEU A 141 2.86 -9.88 7.23
C LEU A 141 1.38 -9.63 6.88
N ALA A 142 0.83 -10.37 5.93
CA ALA A 142 -0.58 -10.28 5.58
C ALA A 142 -1.51 -10.61 6.75
N LYS A 143 -1.09 -11.47 7.68
CA LYS A 143 -1.84 -11.77 8.90
C LYS A 143 -1.93 -10.60 9.87
N LEU A 144 -1.00 -9.66 9.77
CA LEU A 144 -0.95 -8.47 10.62
C LEU A 144 -1.70 -7.28 10.00
N SER A 145 -2.27 -7.47 8.82
CA SER A 145 -2.93 -6.40 8.06
C SER A 145 -4.45 -6.47 8.15
#